data_24da28e0ee48240b2f0ee344114fe418
#
_entry.id   24da28e0ee48240b2f0ee344114fe418
#
_cell.length_a   1.000
_cell.length_b   1.000
_cell.length_c   1.000
_cell.angle_alpha   90.00
_cell.angle_beta   90.00
_cell.angle_gamma   90.00
#
_symmetry.space_group_name_H-M   'P 1'
#
loop_
_entity.id
_entity.type
_entity.pdbx_description
1 polymer ?
#
loop_
_entity_poly.entity_id
_entity_poly.type
_entity_poly.pdbx_seq_one_letter_code
_entity_poly.pdbx_strand_id
1 'polypeptide(L)'
;MAQDHAQPSGPDLARGIALAELADGGKLVGHFGGEEVLLLRRGTEIFAVGAHCTHYHGPLVDGLAVDDTIRCPWHHACFDLRTGEALRAPALRPVACWSVEQRDGKIFVRGKQAQPKPKPVGKPPGETPKRIVIVGGGAAGFAAAEGLRRGQYEGSIVMLSNDDAAPVDRPNLSKDYLAGKAPEDWVPLRPDSFYSKNRIDLRLNTNVTGIDARSREVALADGSKLPYDRLLLATGAEPIRLPIPGADQTHVFTLRSLADSRAIIERAGASRRAVVLGAGFIGLEVAASLRARDIEVHVVAPDTRPMERILGPEMGDFVRSLHEEHGVVFHLEDTASAIDGKQVKLKGGGTLEADLVVAGIGVRPRTEIAERAGLNVDRGVIVNGHLETSAPGIFAAGDIARWPDPHSGENIRVEHWVVAERQGQAAALNMLGHREKFSGVPFFWSQHYDIPINYVGHGENWDELAIEGDIAARDCLLRFKRNGRVLAVASIFRDVESLQAEVSMERDIST
;
A
#
# COMPACT_ATOMS: atom_id res chain seq x y z
N MET A 1 5.60 -5.56 -22.38
CA MET A 1 6.24 -4.27 -22.70
C MET A 1 7.20 -4.49 -23.85
N ALA A 2 7.01 -3.82 -25.00
CA ALA A 2 8.13 -3.48 -25.85
C ALA A 2 8.96 -2.50 -25.03
N GLN A 3 10.12 -2.95 -24.56
CA GLN A 3 11.13 -2.07 -23.98
C GLN A 3 11.57 -1.17 -25.12
N ASP A 4 11.15 0.09 -25.10
CA ASP A 4 11.89 1.13 -25.80
C ASP A 4 13.31 1.04 -25.20
N HIS A 5 14.27 0.59 -25.99
CA HIS A 5 15.68 0.57 -25.64
C HIS A 5 16.21 2.02 -25.73
N ALA A 6 15.72 2.89 -24.83
CA ALA A 6 16.43 4.11 -24.54
C ALA A 6 17.83 3.71 -24.08
N GLN A 7 18.86 4.34 -24.64
CA GLN A 7 20.23 4.07 -24.19
C GLN A 7 20.30 4.36 -22.69
N PRO A 8 20.90 3.46 -21.89
CA PRO A 8 20.97 3.64 -20.45
C PRO A 8 21.65 4.97 -20.12
N SER A 9 21.15 5.67 -19.11
CA SER A 9 21.61 7.01 -18.74
C SER A 9 22.98 6.97 -18.04
N GLY A 10 23.73 8.07 -18.14
CA GLY A 10 24.98 8.29 -17.42
C GLY A 10 26.20 7.55 -17.98
N PRO A 11 27.33 7.55 -17.23
CA PRO A 11 28.61 7.00 -17.68
C PRO A 11 28.60 5.46 -17.72
N ASP A 12 29.42 4.91 -18.64
CA ASP A 12 29.76 3.48 -18.67
C ASP A 12 30.67 3.13 -17.48
N LEU A 13 30.11 2.51 -16.46
CA LEU A 13 30.78 2.19 -15.21
C LEU A 13 31.85 1.05 -15.36
N ALA A 14 31.82 0.30 -16.47
CA ALA A 14 32.89 -0.66 -16.79
C ALA A 14 34.19 0.04 -17.11
N ARG A 15 34.16 1.26 -17.68
CA ARG A 15 35.32 2.09 -17.99
C ARG A 15 35.85 2.86 -16.80
N GLY A 16 35.03 2.94 -15.73
CA GLY A 16 35.33 3.60 -14.48
C GLY A 16 35.13 5.11 -14.52
N ILE A 17 34.75 5.65 -13.38
CA ILE A 17 34.62 7.10 -13.10
C ILE A 17 35.67 7.50 -12.08
N ALA A 18 36.01 8.78 -12.01
CA ALA A 18 36.94 9.25 -10.97
C ALA A 18 36.28 9.19 -9.60
N LEU A 19 37.00 8.77 -8.56
CA LEU A 19 36.49 8.74 -7.19
C LEU A 19 36.00 10.13 -6.71
N ALA A 20 36.61 11.19 -7.24
CA ALA A 20 36.20 12.58 -6.94
C ALA A 20 34.82 12.94 -7.49
N GLU A 21 34.29 12.21 -8.47
CA GLU A 21 32.96 12.43 -9.03
C GLU A 21 31.85 11.87 -8.09
N LEU A 22 32.20 11.06 -7.08
CA LEU A 22 31.29 10.48 -6.14
C LEU A 22 31.71 10.89 -4.71
N ALA A 23 31.17 12.02 -4.23
CA ALA A 23 31.42 12.52 -2.88
C ALA A 23 30.94 11.52 -1.81
N ASP A 24 31.38 11.67 -0.56
CA ASP A 24 30.82 10.89 0.55
C ASP A 24 29.33 11.22 0.77
N GLY A 25 28.49 10.20 0.92
CA GLY A 25 27.03 10.32 0.88
C GLY A 25 26.46 10.55 -0.54
N GLY A 26 27.33 10.70 -1.55
CA GLY A 26 26.91 10.96 -2.93
C GLY A 26 26.32 9.72 -3.61
N LYS A 27 25.45 10.01 -4.56
CA LYS A 27 24.75 9.04 -5.42
C LYS A 27 24.96 9.41 -6.87
N LEU A 28 25.20 8.41 -7.74
CA LEU A 28 25.41 8.60 -9.17
C LEU A 28 24.79 7.43 -9.94
N VAL A 29 24.01 7.73 -10.98
CA VAL A 29 23.51 6.71 -11.90
C VAL A 29 24.44 6.63 -13.11
N GLY A 30 24.79 5.43 -13.46
CA GLY A 30 25.47 5.07 -14.70
C GLY A 30 24.94 3.73 -15.21
N HIS A 31 25.68 3.07 -16.12
CA HIS A 31 25.26 1.78 -16.65
C HIS A 31 26.39 0.77 -16.67
N PHE A 32 26.02 -0.52 -16.58
CA PHE A 32 26.91 -1.65 -16.73
C PHE A 32 26.19 -2.78 -17.49
N GLY A 33 26.75 -3.20 -18.63
CA GLY A 33 26.16 -4.28 -19.43
C GLY A 33 24.73 -4.01 -19.92
N GLY A 34 24.38 -2.73 -20.15
CA GLY A 34 23.04 -2.33 -20.59
C GLY A 34 22.01 -2.15 -19.46
N GLU A 35 22.39 -2.40 -18.22
CA GLU A 35 21.52 -2.16 -17.04
C GLU A 35 21.93 -0.87 -16.32
N GLU A 36 20.95 -0.09 -15.86
CA GLU A 36 21.20 1.11 -15.05
C GLU A 36 21.58 0.73 -13.62
N VAL A 37 22.66 1.33 -13.13
CA VAL A 37 23.27 1.04 -11.84
C VAL A 37 23.41 2.33 -11.05
N LEU A 38 22.92 2.31 -9.82
CA LEU A 38 23.14 3.34 -8.82
C LEU A 38 24.42 3.04 -8.05
N LEU A 39 25.40 3.93 -8.13
CA LEU A 39 26.52 3.98 -7.21
C LEU A 39 26.16 4.84 -6.01
N LEU A 40 26.50 4.39 -4.81
CA LEU A 40 26.37 5.13 -3.56
C LEU A 40 27.65 4.98 -2.76
N ARG A 41 28.23 6.11 -2.31
CA ARG A 41 29.43 6.12 -1.46
C ARG A 41 29.06 6.39 -0.01
N ARG A 42 29.66 5.63 0.90
CA ARG A 42 29.58 5.88 2.34
C ARG A 42 30.96 5.66 2.97
N GLY A 43 31.61 6.76 3.31
CA GLY A 43 32.99 6.72 3.74
C GLY A 43 33.92 6.14 2.70
N THR A 44 34.53 4.99 3.03
CA THR A 44 35.40 4.24 2.12
C THR A 44 34.69 3.17 1.30
N GLU A 45 33.45 2.83 1.66
CA GLU A 45 32.65 1.82 0.95
C GLU A 45 31.86 2.44 -0.20
N ILE A 46 31.79 1.70 -1.29
CA ILE A 46 30.99 2.05 -2.45
C ILE A 46 30.10 0.86 -2.78
N PHE A 47 28.82 1.13 -2.91
CA PHE A 47 27.79 0.17 -3.26
C PHE A 47 27.35 0.38 -4.71
N ALA A 48 27.04 -0.71 -5.41
CA ALA A 48 26.48 -0.68 -6.75
C ALA A 48 25.22 -1.55 -6.78
N VAL A 49 24.05 -0.90 -6.88
CA VAL A 49 22.73 -1.55 -6.87
C VAL A 49 21.91 -1.10 -8.08
N GLY A 50 20.84 -1.82 -8.41
CA GLY A 50 19.91 -1.39 -9.47
C GLY A 50 19.40 0.01 -9.21
N ALA A 51 19.34 0.84 -10.25
CA ALA A 51 18.99 2.25 -10.14
C ALA A 51 17.50 2.49 -9.83
N HIS A 52 16.65 1.48 -10.03
CA HIS A 52 15.20 1.59 -9.91
C HIS A 52 14.61 0.63 -8.90
N CYS A 53 13.62 1.14 -8.16
CA CYS A 53 12.80 0.37 -7.23
C CYS A 53 12.03 -0.73 -7.96
N THR A 54 11.99 -1.94 -7.38
CA THR A 54 11.28 -3.08 -7.97
C THR A 54 9.76 -3.06 -7.75
N HIS A 55 9.23 -2.03 -7.10
CA HIS A 55 7.79 -1.80 -6.96
C HIS A 55 7.23 -1.12 -8.23
N TYR A 56 7.37 0.19 -8.39
CA TYR A 56 6.88 0.98 -9.53
C TYR A 56 8.00 1.70 -10.30
N HIS A 57 9.22 1.16 -10.29
CA HIS A 57 10.39 1.73 -10.96
C HIS A 57 10.82 3.13 -10.49
N GLY A 58 10.44 3.54 -9.25
CA GLY A 58 10.90 4.80 -8.68
C GLY A 58 12.42 4.92 -8.67
N PRO A 59 12.98 6.11 -8.97
CA PRO A 59 14.42 6.34 -9.11
C PRO A 59 15.09 6.34 -7.72
N LEU A 60 15.91 5.33 -7.41
CA LEU A 60 16.55 5.22 -6.11
C LEU A 60 17.63 6.30 -5.88
N VAL A 61 18.11 6.95 -6.96
CA VAL A 61 19.05 8.09 -6.87
C VAL A 61 18.42 9.27 -6.12
N ASP A 62 17.11 9.48 -6.25
CA ASP A 62 16.37 10.54 -5.57
C ASP A 62 15.89 10.11 -4.16
N GLY A 63 16.12 8.85 -3.81
CA GLY A 63 15.75 8.30 -2.52
C GLY A 63 16.70 8.70 -1.38
N LEU A 64 16.43 8.20 -0.17
CA LEU A 64 17.20 8.48 1.04
C LEU A 64 18.05 7.27 1.45
N ALA A 65 19.36 7.46 1.52
CA ALA A 65 20.26 6.48 2.12
C ALA A 65 20.21 6.60 3.65
N VAL A 66 19.96 5.48 4.32
CA VAL A 66 19.91 5.40 5.78
C VAL A 66 20.67 4.15 6.19
N ASP A 67 21.75 4.30 6.94
CA ASP A 67 22.65 3.20 7.31
C ASP A 67 23.08 2.38 6.09
N ASP A 68 22.92 1.06 6.11
CA ASP A 68 23.23 0.16 4.99
C ASP A 68 22.05 -0.03 4.02
N THR A 69 21.12 0.93 3.96
CA THR A 69 19.91 0.84 3.14
C THR A 69 19.70 2.03 2.23
N ILE A 70 18.96 1.83 1.14
CA ILE A 70 18.40 2.89 0.31
C ILE A 70 16.88 2.79 0.31
N ARG A 71 16.19 3.91 0.58
CA ARG A 71 14.73 4.02 0.57
C ARG A 71 14.26 4.69 -0.70
N CYS A 72 13.25 4.10 -1.33
CA CYS A 72 12.63 4.64 -2.54
C CYS A 72 11.85 5.92 -2.22
N PRO A 73 11.98 7.00 -3.04
CA PRO A 73 11.30 8.25 -2.79
C PRO A 73 9.78 8.15 -2.92
N TRP A 74 9.26 7.27 -3.80
CA TRP A 74 7.83 7.27 -4.11
C TRP A 74 6.97 6.59 -3.04
N HIS A 75 7.33 5.35 -2.62
CA HIS A 75 6.47 4.58 -1.71
C HIS A 75 7.24 3.96 -0.55
N HIS A 76 8.41 4.50 -0.21
CA HIS A 76 9.20 4.15 0.98
C HIS A 76 9.63 2.67 1.07
N ALA A 77 9.71 1.96 -0.08
CA ALA A 77 10.34 0.65 -0.13
C ALA A 77 11.81 0.77 0.30
N CYS A 78 12.32 -0.22 1.06
CA CYS A 78 13.65 -0.19 1.62
C CYS A 78 14.47 -1.37 1.12
N PHE A 79 15.68 -1.10 0.59
CA PHE A 79 16.58 -2.10 0.06
C PHE A 79 17.92 -2.07 0.80
N ASP A 80 18.45 -3.26 1.09
CA ASP A 80 19.81 -3.42 1.61
C ASP A 80 20.83 -3.14 0.50
N LEU A 81 21.81 -2.29 0.77
CA LEU A 81 22.83 -1.89 -0.22
C LEU A 81 23.86 -2.98 -0.54
N ARG A 82 24.06 -3.97 0.36
CA ARG A 82 25.03 -5.05 0.20
C ARG A 82 24.46 -6.24 -0.56
N THR A 83 23.18 -6.51 -0.33
CA THR A 83 22.51 -7.73 -0.83
C THR A 83 21.45 -7.44 -1.88
N GLY A 84 20.98 -6.20 -1.96
CA GLY A 84 19.82 -5.81 -2.77
C GLY A 84 18.49 -6.26 -2.19
N GLU A 85 18.45 -6.94 -1.05
CA GLU A 85 17.23 -7.49 -0.47
C GLU A 85 16.21 -6.38 -0.20
N ALA A 86 14.94 -6.61 -0.59
CA ALA A 86 13.83 -5.75 -0.21
C ALA A 86 13.46 -6.03 1.26
N LEU A 87 13.89 -5.16 2.14
CA LEU A 87 13.71 -5.32 3.60
C LEU A 87 12.29 -4.99 4.04
N ARG A 88 11.63 -4.06 3.34
CA ARG A 88 10.27 -3.60 3.67
C ARG A 88 9.42 -3.42 2.42
N ALA A 89 8.16 -3.81 2.53
CA ALA A 89 7.13 -3.50 1.54
C ALA A 89 7.01 -1.96 1.30
N PRO A 90 6.55 -1.56 0.09
CA PRO A 90 5.82 -2.36 -0.89
C PRO A 90 6.68 -3.11 -1.92
N ALA A 91 7.99 -2.93 -1.95
CA ALA A 91 8.84 -3.78 -2.79
C ALA A 91 9.01 -5.16 -2.15
N LEU A 92 8.70 -6.20 -2.91
CA LEU A 92 8.78 -7.60 -2.47
C LEU A 92 9.83 -8.40 -3.28
N ARG A 93 10.56 -7.73 -4.17
CA ARG A 93 11.66 -8.30 -4.96
C ARG A 93 12.93 -7.51 -4.71
N PRO A 94 14.09 -8.18 -4.65
CA PRO A 94 15.37 -7.50 -4.48
C PRO A 94 15.71 -6.68 -5.72
N VAL A 95 16.55 -5.67 -5.55
CA VAL A 95 17.30 -5.03 -6.64
C VAL A 95 18.57 -5.84 -6.93
N ALA A 96 19.10 -5.73 -8.16
CA ALA A 96 20.37 -6.35 -8.49
C ALA A 96 21.54 -5.64 -7.78
N CYS A 97 22.65 -6.35 -7.54
CA CYS A 97 23.89 -5.81 -7.02
C CYS A 97 25.05 -6.15 -7.93
N TRP A 98 26.08 -5.30 -7.92
CA TRP A 98 27.32 -5.52 -8.66
C TRP A 98 28.53 -5.37 -7.74
N SER A 99 29.63 -6.03 -8.09
CA SER A 99 30.92 -5.83 -7.44
C SER A 99 31.54 -4.52 -7.88
N VAL A 100 32.16 -3.83 -6.92
CA VAL A 100 32.87 -2.56 -7.14
C VAL A 100 34.37 -2.79 -6.91
N GLU A 101 35.20 -2.29 -7.84
CA GLU A 101 36.64 -2.23 -7.71
C GLU A 101 37.08 -0.77 -7.64
N GLN A 102 37.88 -0.43 -6.61
CA GLN A 102 38.55 0.86 -6.53
C GLN A 102 40.02 0.68 -6.87
N ARG A 103 40.49 1.36 -7.92
CA ARG A 103 41.89 1.30 -8.36
C ARG A 103 42.31 2.64 -8.98
N ASP A 104 43.52 3.09 -8.65
CA ASP A 104 44.15 4.28 -9.23
C ASP A 104 43.25 5.53 -9.18
N GLY A 105 42.55 5.74 -8.05
CA GLY A 105 41.63 6.88 -7.86
C GLY A 105 40.34 6.81 -8.69
N LYS A 106 40.03 5.64 -9.26
CA LYS A 106 38.78 5.41 -10.01
C LYS A 106 37.93 4.30 -9.40
N ILE A 107 36.63 4.35 -9.69
CA ILE A 107 35.61 3.39 -9.31
C ILE A 107 35.19 2.64 -10.58
N PHE A 108 35.18 1.33 -10.52
CA PHE A 108 34.75 0.46 -11.63
C PHE A 108 33.64 -0.47 -11.10
N VAL A 109 32.59 -0.64 -11.89
CA VAL A 109 31.63 -1.72 -11.71
C VAL A 109 32.13 -2.92 -12.51
N ARG A 110 32.05 -4.10 -11.91
CA ARG A 110 32.53 -5.36 -12.51
C ARG A 110 31.35 -6.33 -12.71
N GLY A 111 31.39 -7.51 -12.21
CA GLY A 111 30.35 -8.52 -12.41
C GLY A 111 29.10 -8.29 -11.60
N LYS A 112 27.95 -8.63 -12.18
CA LYS A 112 26.70 -8.73 -11.45
C LYS A 112 26.82 -9.83 -10.39
N GLN A 113 26.46 -9.53 -9.15
CA GLN A 113 26.53 -10.48 -8.05
C GLN A 113 25.35 -11.44 -8.11
N ALA A 114 25.57 -12.70 -7.78
CA ALA A 114 24.47 -13.59 -7.51
C ALA A 114 23.70 -13.08 -6.28
N GLN A 115 22.39 -12.98 -6.40
CA GLN A 115 21.59 -12.58 -5.25
C GLN A 115 21.79 -13.60 -4.13
N PRO A 116 22.16 -13.15 -2.91
CA PRO A 116 22.25 -14.06 -1.79
C PRO A 116 20.89 -14.70 -1.57
N LYS A 117 20.89 -15.99 -1.26
CA LYS A 117 19.65 -16.62 -0.79
C LYS A 117 19.21 -15.88 0.46
N PRO A 118 17.92 -15.58 0.62
CA PRO A 118 17.41 -14.98 1.83
C PRO A 118 17.93 -15.77 3.05
N LYS A 119 18.47 -15.06 4.03
CA LYS A 119 18.95 -15.73 5.24
C LYS A 119 17.77 -16.46 5.87
N PRO A 120 17.94 -17.74 6.28
CA PRO A 120 16.92 -18.40 7.06
C PRO A 120 16.63 -17.52 8.27
N VAL A 121 15.37 -17.22 8.49
CA VAL A 121 14.97 -16.63 9.75
C VAL A 121 15.32 -17.67 10.82
N GLY A 122 16.22 -17.32 11.75
CA GLY A 122 16.76 -18.28 12.73
C GLY A 122 15.62 -19.06 13.40
N LYS A 123 15.85 -20.33 13.74
CA LYS A 123 14.81 -21.13 14.43
C LYS A 123 14.47 -20.47 15.75
N PRO A 124 13.24 -19.95 15.93
CA PRO A 124 12.80 -19.44 17.22
C PRO A 124 12.66 -20.62 18.22
N PRO A 125 12.67 -20.34 19.53
CA PRO A 125 12.38 -21.35 20.52
C PRO A 125 10.93 -21.83 20.37
N GLY A 126 10.72 -23.16 20.21
CA GLY A 126 9.42 -23.77 20.11
C GLY A 126 9.26 -24.68 18.89
N GLU A 127 8.10 -25.35 18.80
CA GLU A 127 7.77 -26.18 17.64
C GLU A 127 7.39 -25.30 16.45
N THR A 128 8.01 -25.57 15.31
CA THR A 128 7.63 -24.95 14.03
C THR A 128 6.23 -25.42 13.65
N PRO A 129 5.28 -24.52 13.35
CA PRO A 129 3.94 -24.90 12.92
C PRO A 129 4.02 -25.76 11.64
N LYS A 130 3.16 -26.78 11.56
CA LYS A 130 3.08 -27.65 10.36
C LYS A 130 2.18 -27.03 9.29
N ARG A 131 1.13 -26.32 9.72
CA ARG A 131 0.16 -25.68 8.84
C ARG A 131 -0.18 -24.27 9.31
N ILE A 132 -0.01 -23.32 8.39
CA ILE A 132 -0.46 -21.93 8.55
C ILE A 132 -1.61 -21.69 7.58
N VAL A 133 -2.72 -21.18 8.11
CA VAL A 133 -3.87 -20.76 7.31
C VAL A 133 -3.95 -19.25 7.31
N ILE A 134 -4.14 -18.65 6.14
CA ILE A 134 -4.28 -17.21 5.93
C ILE A 134 -5.68 -16.98 5.36
N VAL A 135 -6.50 -16.18 6.05
CA VAL A 135 -7.84 -15.81 5.60
C VAL A 135 -7.81 -14.41 5.03
N GLY A 136 -7.85 -14.30 3.72
CA GLY A 136 -7.80 -13.07 2.95
C GLY A 136 -6.63 -13.03 1.96
N GLY A 137 -6.93 -12.79 0.68
CA GLY A 137 -5.99 -12.68 -0.44
C GLY A 137 -5.52 -11.24 -0.73
N GLY A 138 -5.68 -10.30 0.22
CA GLY A 138 -5.22 -8.91 0.06
C GLY A 138 -3.75 -8.71 0.39
N ALA A 139 -3.33 -7.44 0.52
CA ALA A 139 -1.96 -7.01 0.81
C ALA A 139 -1.32 -7.79 1.96
N ALA A 140 -1.97 -7.80 3.13
CA ALA A 140 -1.41 -8.45 4.32
C ALA A 140 -1.30 -9.97 4.17
N GLY A 141 -2.32 -10.63 3.60
CA GLY A 141 -2.31 -12.07 3.39
C GLY A 141 -1.24 -12.50 2.38
N PHE A 142 -1.12 -11.77 1.28
CA PHE A 142 -0.09 -12.01 0.27
C PHE A 142 1.32 -11.80 0.84
N ALA A 143 1.56 -10.64 1.50
CA ALA A 143 2.86 -10.34 2.08
C ALA A 143 3.27 -11.35 3.16
N ALA A 144 2.30 -11.87 3.93
CA ALA A 144 2.55 -12.93 4.90
C ALA A 144 2.95 -14.25 4.22
N ALA A 145 2.21 -14.69 3.19
CA ALA A 145 2.51 -15.93 2.48
C ALA A 145 3.89 -15.88 1.78
N GLU A 146 4.20 -14.75 1.14
CA GLU A 146 5.51 -14.49 0.51
C GLU A 146 6.61 -14.45 1.57
N GLY A 147 6.41 -13.71 2.67
CA GLY A 147 7.35 -13.58 3.77
C GLY A 147 7.67 -14.93 4.44
N LEU A 148 6.68 -15.79 4.64
CA LEU A 148 6.88 -17.16 5.15
C LEU A 148 7.81 -17.96 4.22
N ARG A 149 7.59 -17.92 2.92
CA ARG A 149 8.44 -18.65 1.96
C ARG A 149 9.82 -18.06 1.83
N ARG A 150 9.94 -16.73 1.82
CA ARG A 150 11.22 -16.02 1.86
C ARG A 150 12.00 -16.37 3.13
N GLY A 151 11.33 -16.46 4.28
CA GLY A 151 11.90 -16.93 5.54
C GLY A 151 12.17 -18.44 5.61
N GLN A 152 12.06 -19.17 4.48
CA GLN A 152 12.33 -20.61 4.35
C GLN A 152 11.41 -21.50 5.22
N TYR A 153 10.20 -21.05 5.51
CA TYR A 153 9.21 -21.91 6.14
C TYR A 153 8.79 -23.03 5.19
N GLU A 154 8.99 -24.30 5.59
CA GLU A 154 8.74 -25.50 4.78
C GLU A 154 7.35 -26.12 4.99
N GLY A 155 6.62 -25.71 6.04
CA GLY A 155 5.30 -26.23 6.36
C GLY A 155 4.24 -25.83 5.31
N SER A 156 3.02 -26.34 5.49
CA SER A 156 1.88 -26.02 4.62
C SER A 156 1.42 -24.59 4.80
N ILE A 157 1.23 -23.85 3.69
CA ILE A 157 0.56 -22.54 3.65
C ILE A 157 -0.71 -22.70 2.82
N VAL A 158 -1.87 -22.40 3.43
CA VAL A 158 -3.17 -22.34 2.74
C VAL A 158 -3.68 -20.92 2.83
N MET A 159 -3.89 -20.28 1.69
CA MET A 159 -4.43 -18.93 1.60
C MET A 159 -5.84 -18.99 1.00
N LEU A 160 -6.83 -18.53 1.77
CA LEU A 160 -8.25 -18.54 1.42
C LEU A 160 -8.67 -17.14 1.01
N SER A 161 -9.13 -16.97 -0.22
CA SER A 161 -9.62 -15.70 -0.75
C SER A 161 -11.04 -15.82 -1.26
N ASN A 162 -11.89 -14.86 -0.88
CA ASN A 162 -13.24 -14.74 -1.44
C ASN A 162 -13.25 -14.08 -2.83
N ASP A 163 -12.14 -13.47 -3.23
CA ASP A 163 -11.98 -12.87 -4.56
C ASP A 163 -11.85 -14.00 -5.63
N ASP A 164 -12.25 -13.69 -6.85
CA ASP A 164 -12.14 -14.58 -8.02
C ASP A 164 -10.77 -14.53 -8.70
N ALA A 165 -9.95 -13.55 -8.34
CA ALA A 165 -8.61 -13.33 -8.86
C ALA A 165 -7.54 -13.58 -7.79
N ALA A 166 -6.33 -13.98 -8.24
CA ALA A 166 -5.13 -13.99 -7.40
C ALA A 166 -4.88 -12.59 -6.80
N PRO A 167 -4.09 -12.48 -5.72
CA PRO A 167 -3.77 -11.19 -5.10
C PRO A 167 -3.32 -10.15 -6.11
N VAL A 168 -3.96 -8.97 -6.06
CA VAL A 168 -3.77 -7.84 -6.98
C VAL A 168 -3.27 -6.60 -6.26
N ASP A 169 -2.62 -5.74 -7.01
CA ASP A 169 -2.25 -4.39 -6.61
C ASP A 169 -3.49 -3.49 -6.56
N ARG A 170 -4.14 -3.44 -5.38
CA ARG A 170 -5.38 -2.67 -5.21
C ARG A 170 -5.23 -1.17 -5.42
N PRO A 171 -4.13 -0.51 -5.03
CA PRO A 171 -3.93 0.91 -5.35
C PRO A 171 -4.10 1.24 -6.83
N ASN A 172 -3.75 0.33 -7.73
CA ASN A 172 -3.88 0.53 -9.17
C ASN A 172 -5.35 0.47 -9.65
N LEU A 173 -6.22 -0.19 -8.90
CA LEU A 173 -7.64 -0.38 -9.28
C LEU A 173 -8.46 0.91 -9.27
N SER A 174 -8.03 1.95 -8.56
CA SER A 174 -8.65 3.28 -8.55
C SER A 174 -7.88 4.31 -9.40
N LYS A 175 -6.68 3.95 -9.89
CA LYS A 175 -5.74 4.85 -10.58
C LYS A 175 -5.55 4.43 -12.04
N ASP A 176 -4.33 4.07 -12.41
CA ASP A 176 -3.94 3.86 -13.81
C ASP A 176 -4.72 2.74 -14.52
N TYR A 177 -5.07 1.66 -13.82
CA TYR A 177 -5.91 0.62 -14.39
C TYR A 177 -7.33 1.13 -14.66
N LEU A 178 -7.96 1.79 -13.69
CA LEU A 178 -9.28 2.38 -13.89
C LEU A 178 -9.26 3.49 -14.96
N ALA A 179 -8.19 4.28 -15.00
CA ALA A 179 -7.99 5.33 -16.01
C ALA A 179 -7.74 4.78 -17.43
N GLY A 180 -7.44 3.48 -17.59
CA GLY A 180 -7.12 2.86 -18.89
C GLY A 180 -5.67 3.09 -19.32
N LYS A 181 -4.79 3.51 -18.41
CA LYS A 181 -3.36 3.77 -18.67
C LYS A 181 -2.49 2.54 -18.39
N ALA A 182 -2.91 1.65 -17.48
CA ALA A 182 -2.25 0.40 -17.18
C ALA A 182 -3.03 -0.80 -17.75
N PRO A 183 -2.38 -1.74 -18.45
CA PRO A 183 -3.03 -2.96 -18.90
C PRO A 183 -3.27 -3.90 -17.70
N GLU A 184 -4.24 -4.81 -17.85
CA GLU A 184 -4.67 -5.68 -16.75
C GLU A 184 -3.59 -6.66 -16.29
N ASP A 185 -2.67 -7.07 -17.17
CA ASP A 185 -1.56 -7.96 -16.84
C ASP A 185 -0.53 -7.35 -15.86
N TRP A 186 -0.60 -6.04 -15.60
CA TRP A 186 0.21 -5.37 -14.57
C TRP A 186 -0.44 -5.42 -13.18
N VAL A 187 -1.73 -5.74 -13.10
CA VAL A 187 -2.49 -5.69 -11.85
C VAL A 187 -2.18 -6.84 -10.89
N PRO A 188 -1.96 -8.10 -11.33
CA PRO A 188 -1.60 -9.19 -10.41
C PRO A 188 -0.24 -8.94 -9.74
N LEU A 189 -0.16 -9.09 -8.41
CA LEU A 189 1.10 -8.97 -7.65
C LEU A 189 2.13 -10.00 -8.10
N ARG A 190 1.69 -11.18 -8.50
CA ARG A 190 2.51 -12.29 -9.02
C ARG A 190 1.72 -13.08 -10.06
N PRO A 191 2.41 -13.68 -11.03
CA PRO A 191 1.77 -14.62 -11.95
C PRO A 191 1.28 -15.87 -11.19
N ASP A 192 0.24 -16.53 -11.67
CA ASP A 192 -0.36 -17.71 -11.03
C ASP A 192 0.66 -18.81 -10.71
N SER A 193 1.66 -18.97 -11.59
CA SER A 193 2.75 -19.94 -11.38
C SER A 193 3.60 -19.66 -10.13
N PHE A 194 3.54 -18.46 -9.57
CA PHE A 194 4.26 -18.13 -8.34
C PHE A 194 3.76 -18.94 -7.16
N TYR A 195 2.44 -19.07 -7.00
CA TYR A 195 1.83 -19.76 -5.86
C TYR A 195 2.20 -21.24 -5.86
N SER A 196 2.04 -21.90 -7.00
CA SER A 196 2.41 -23.33 -7.13
C SER A 196 3.92 -23.56 -6.96
N LYS A 197 4.80 -22.76 -7.58
CA LYS A 197 6.26 -22.86 -7.43
C LYS A 197 6.72 -22.66 -6.00
N ASN A 198 6.02 -21.82 -5.24
CA ASN A 198 6.31 -21.55 -3.83
C ASN A 198 5.49 -22.43 -2.88
N ARG A 199 4.76 -23.44 -3.37
CA ARG A 199 3.96 -24.35 -2.54
C ARG A 199 2.97 -23.60 -1.63
N ILE A 200 2.32 -22.55 -2.15
CA ILE A 200 1.24 -21.80 -1.51
C ILE A 200 -0.06 -22.34 -2.09
N ASP A 201 -0.90 -22.98 -1.28
CA ASP A 201 -2.23 -23.45 -1.66
C ASP A 201 -3.19 -22.25 -1.63
N LEU A 202 -3.27 -21.54 -2.78
CA LEU A 202 -4.18 -20.40 -2.96
C LEU A 202 -5.55 -20.92 -3.41
N ARG A 203 -6.57 -20.69 -2.58
CA ARG A 203 -7.97 -21.06 -2.87
C ARG A 203 -8.78 -19.80 -3.07
N LEU A 204 -9.12 -19.53 -4.33
CA LEU A 204 -10.00 -18.44 -4.75
C LEU A 204 -11.47 -18.83 -4.55
N ASN A 205 -12.39 -17.86 -4.62
CA ASN A 205 -13.82 -18.05 -4.42
C ASN A 205 -14.16 -18.86 -3.15
N THR A 206 -13.32 -18.73 -2.12
CA THR A 206 -13.43 -19.52 -0.89
C THR A 206 -13.84 -18.63 0.26
N ASN A 207 -15.09 -18.78 0.68
CA ASN A 207 -15.66 -18.01 1.78
C ASN A 207 -15.48 -18.75 3.12
N VAL A 208 -14.83 -18.07 4.07
CA VAL A 208 -14.70 -18.53 5.47
C VAL A 208 -15.92 -18.07 6.26
N THR A 209 -16.62 -19.02 6.86
CA THR A 209 -17.87 -18.76 7.62
C THR A 209 -17.68 -18.73 9.12
N GLY A 210 -16.57 -19.29 9.64
CA GLY A 210 -16.31 -19.33 11.09
C GLY A 210 -14.91 -19.80 11.44
N ILE A 211 -14.55 -19.58 12.70
CA ILE A 211 -13.29 -20.02 13.30
C ILE A 211 -13.62 -20.65 14.64
N ASP A 212 -13.14 -21.85 14.87
CA ASP A 212 -13.10 -22.46 16.19
C ASP A 212 -11.67 -22.37 16.75
N ALA A 213 -11.49 -21.43 17.70
CA ALA A 213 -10.18 -21.21 18.32
C ALA A 213 -9.74 -22.38 19.24
N ARG A 214 -10.67 -23.20 19.75
CA ARG A 214 -10.37 -24.33 20.64
C ARG A 214 -9.91 -25.54 19.85
N SER A 215 -10.69 -25.94 18.83
CA SER A 215 -10.33 -27.05 17.94
C SER A 215 -9.27 -26.67 16.91
N ARG A 216 -8.97 -25.37 16.77
CA ARG A 216 -8.08 -24.79 15.74
C ARG A 216 -8.51 -25.17 14.34
N GLU A 217 -9.76 -24.89 14.01
CA GLU A 217 -10.35 -25.15 12.71
C GLU A 217 -10.97 -23.88 12.11
N VAL A 218 -10.85 -23.74 10.81
CA VAL A 218 -11.57 -22.74 10.00
C VAL A 218 -12.70 -23.48 9.26
N ALA A 219 -13.92 -22.96 9.38
CA ALA A 219 -15.09 -23.47 8.66
C ALA A 219 -15.28 -22.72 7.33
N LEU A 220 -15.53 -23.46 6.27
CA LEU A 220 -15.77 -22.93 4.92
C LEU A 220 -17.28 -23.00 4.56
N ALA A 221 -17.68 -22.21 3.57
CA ALA A 221 -19.09 -22.14 3.15
C ALA A 221 -19.63 -23.44 2.53
N ASP A 222 -18.75 -24.31 2.02
CA ASP A 222 -19.09 -25.63 1.50
C ASP A 222 -19.30 -26.68 2.62
N GLY A 223 -19.19 -26.29 3.89
CA GLY A 223 -19.32 -27.14 5.04
C GLY A 223 -18.02 -27.85 5.46
N SER A 224 -16.96 -27.73 4.68
CA SER A 224 -15.67 -28.34 5.03
C SER A 224 -14.97 -27.55 6.15
N LYS A 225 -14.05 -28.20 6.83
CA LYS A 225 -13.23 -27.63 7.89
C LYS A 225 -11.75 -27.82 7.60
N LEU A 226 -10.96 -26.80 7.91
CA LEU A 226 -9.53 -26.80 7.69
C LEU A 226 -8.79 -26.58 9.02
N PRO A 227 -8.01 -27.56 9.52
CA PRO A 227 -7.24 -27.40 10.74
C PRO A 227 -6.02 -26.49 10.50
N TYR A 228 -5.57 -25.79 11.56
CA TYR A 228 -4.39 -24.94 11.54
C TYR A 228 -3.57 -25.03 12.84
N ASP A 229 -2.26 -24.81 12.74
CA ASP A 229 -1.39 -24.57 13.90
C ASP A 229 -1.29 -23.08 14.21
N ARG A 230 -1.30 -22.24 13.14
CA ARG A 230 -1.36 -20.76 13.20
C ARG A 230 -2.37 -20.26 12.17
N LEU A 231 -3.04 -19.19 12.54
CA LEU A 231 -4.05 -18.55 11.72
C LEU A 231 -3.75 -17.06 11.58
N LEU A 232 -3.80 -16.52 10.36
CA LEU A 232 -3.77 -15.10 10.09
C LEU A 232 -5.13 -14.62 9.56
N LEU A 233 -5.74 -13.66 10.25
CA LEU A 233 -6.90 -12.91 9.78
C LEU A 233 -6.42 -11.69 8.99
N ALA A 234 -6.59 -11.74 7.68
CA ALA A 234 -6.26 -10.68 6.73
C ALA A 234 -7.48 -10.31 5.88
N THR A 235 -8.69 -10.40 6.47
CA THR A 235 -9.99 -10.20 5.80
C THR A 235 -10.21 -8.77 5.34
N GLY A 236 -9.43 -7.81 5.86
CA GLY A 236 -9.47 -6.43 5.46
C GLY A 236 -10.78 -5.74 5.83
N ALA A 237 -11.24 -4.88 4.93
CA ALA A 237 -12.45 -4.10 5.07
C ALA A 237 -13.32 -4.21 3.81
N GLU A 238 -14.60 -3.89 3.93
CA GLU A 238 -15.56 -3.84 2.82
C GLU A 238 -16.12 -2.43 2.64
N PRO A 239 -16.48 -2.04 1.40
CA PRO A 239 -17.10 -0.76 1.12
C PRO A 239 -18.45 -0.62 1.85
N ILE A 240 -18.68 0.56 2.40
CA ILE A 240 -19.99 0.91 2.96
C ILE A 240 -20.95 1.13 1.80
N ARG A 241 -22.11 0.47 1.86
CA ARG A 241 -23.22 0.69 0.92
C ARG A 241 -24.16 1.73 1.49
N LEU A 242 -24.60 2.66 0.63
CA LEU A 242 -25.57 3.67 1.03
C LEU A 242 -26.93 3.02 1.31
N PRO A 243 -27.55 3.27 2.46
CA PRO A 243 -28.89 2.76 2.79
C PRO A 243 -29.99 3.66 2.21
N ILE A 244 -29.95 3.92 0.90
CA ILE A 244 -30.92 4.75 0.18
C ILE A 244 -31.61 3.94 -0.91
N PRO A 245 -32.87 4.27 -1.29
CA PRO A 245 -33.56 3.64 -2.39
C PRO A 245 -32.74 3.72 -3.69
N GLY A 246 -32.62 2.58 -4.40
CA GLY A 246 -31.92 2.49 -5.68
C GLY A 246 -30.40 2.35 -5.59
N ALA A 247 -29.80 2.23 -4.39
CA ALA A 247 -28.37 1.98 -4.23
C ALA A 247 -27.92 0.59 -4.71
N ASP A 248 -28.85 -0.29 -5.01
CA ASP A 248 -28.64 -1.65 -5.53
C ASP A 248 -28.83 -1.76 -7.06
N GLN A 249 -29.07 -0.65 -7.75
CA GLN A 249 -29.22 -0.66 -9.21
C GLN A 249 -27.92 -1.05 -9.92
N THR A 250 -28.04 -1.63 -11.12
CA THR A 250 -26.94 -2.24 -11.89
C THR A 250 -25.86 -1.26 -12.37
N HIS A 251 -26.11 0.05 -12.31
CA HIS A 251 -25.15 1.10 -12.65
C HIS A 251 -24.56 1.79 -11.41
N VAL A 252 -24.83 1.26 -10.22
CA VAL A 252 -24.30 1.74 -8.94
C VAL A 252 -23.23 0.77 -8.44
N PHE A 253 -22.03 1.24 -8.26
CA PHE A 253 -20.85 0.44 -7.91
C PHE A 253 -20.20 0.93 -6.61
N THR A 254 -19.48 0.03 -5.97
CA THR A 254 -18.42 0.32 -5.01
C THR A 254 -17.11 -0.19 -5.61
N LEU A 255 -15.96 0.26 -5.11
CA LEU A 255 -14.66 -0.18 -5.59
C LEU A 255 -13.84 -0.81 -4.45
N ARG A 256 -13.51 -2.10 -4.60
CA ARG A 256 -12.62 -2.82 -3.69
C ARG A 256 -11.82 -3.94 -4.35
N SER A 257 -12.42 -4.66 -5.29
CA SER A 257 -11.86 -5.82 -5.97
C SER A 257 -11.51 -5.52 -7.44
N LEU A 258 -10.76 -6.43 -8.07
CA LEU A 258 -10.53 -6.36 -9.52
C LEU A 258 -11.85 -6.50 -10.29
N ALA A 259 -12.76 -7.35 -9.82
CA ALA A 259 -14.09 -7.51 -10.42
C ALA A 259 -14.88 -6.19 -10.40
N ASP A 260 -14.83 -5.44 -9.28
CA ASP A 260 -15.48 -4.12 -9.20
C ASP A 260 -14.88 -3.13 -10.21
N SER A 261 -13.55 -3.07 -10.31
CA SER A 261 -12.89 -2.15 -11.25
C SER A 261 -13.19 -2.51 -12.69
N ARG A 262 -13.21 -3.81 -13.06
CA ARG A 262 -13.64 -4.28 -14.39
C ARG A 262 -15.08 -3.86 -14.71
N ALA A 263 -16.00 -4.04 -13.76
CA ALA A 263 -17.40 -3.67 -13.95
C ALA A 263 -17.57 -2.15 -14.13
N ILE A 264 -16.82 -1.36 -13.37
CA ILE A 264 -16.80 0.11 -13.54
C ILE A 264 -16.22 0.49 -14.92
N ILE A 265 -15.12 -0.13 -15.35
CA ILE A 265 -14.48 0.12 -16.66
C ILE A 265 -15.46 -0.21 -17.79
N GLU A 266 -16.12 -1.37 -17.74
CA GLU A 266 -17.11 -1.78 -18.73
C GLU A 266 -18.25 -0.77 -18.82
N ARG A 267 -18.79 -0.37 -17.65
CA ARG A 267 -19.86 0.62 -17.60
C ARG A 267 -19.41 1.99 -18.09
N ALA A 268 -18.22 2.42 -17.73
CA ALA A 268 -17.62 3.69 -18.14
C ALA A 268 -17.52 3.81 -19.67
N GLY A 269 -17.23 2.72 -20.37
CA GLY A 269 -17.17 2.70 -21.84
C GLY A 269 -18.47 3.09 -22.55
N ALA A 270 -19.62 2.98 -21.87
CA ALA A 270 -20.95 3.36 -22.39
C ALA A 270 -21.53 4.60 -21.68
N SER A 271 -20.76 5.25 -20.80
CA SER A 271 -21.23 6.34 -19.95
C SER A 271 -20.69 7.70 -20.44
N ARG A 272 -21.50 8.73 -20.31
CA ARG A 272 -21.11 10.13 -20.54
C ARG A 272 -21.03 10.92 -19.26
N ARG A 273 -21.84 10.56 -18.24
CA ARG A 273 -21.92 11.25 -16.96
C ARG A 273 -21.79 10.24 -15.81
N ALA A 274 -20.98 10.59 -14.85
CA ALA A 274 -20.82 9.83 -13.63
C ALA A 274 -21.06 10.70 -12.39
N VAL A 275 -21.67 10.10 -11.37
CA VAL A 275 -21.75 10.68 -10.03
C VAL A 275 -20.90 9.83 -9.09
N VAL A 276 -19.95 10.47 -8.42
CA VAL A 276 -19.14 9.88 -7.36
C VAL A 276 -19.70 10.35 -6.02
N LEU A 277 -20.10 9.42 -5.17
CA LEU A 277 -20.62 9.70 -3.84
C LEU A 277 -19.49 9.52 -2.82
N GLY A 278 -19.05 10.65 -2.25
CA GLY A 278 -17.93 10.74 -1.31
C GLY A 278 -16.69 11.42 -1.89
N ALA A 279 -16.14 12.38 -1.15
CA ALA A 279 -14.94 13.17 -1.49
C ALA A 279 -13.70 12.74 -0.67
N GLY A 280 -13.59 11.46 -0.31
CA GLY A 280 -12.40 10.85 0.27
C GLY A 280 -11.42 10.38 -0.81
N PHE A 281 -10.28 9.79 -0.39
CA PHE A 281 -9.21 9.36 -1.30
C PHE A 281 -9.71 8.52 -2.48
N ILE A 282 -10.40 7.40 -2.22
CA ILE A 282 -10.87 6.50 -3.28
C ILE A 282 -11.89 7.19 -4.19
N GLY A 283 -12.83 7.97 -3.63
CA GLY A 283 -13.82 8.69 -4.44
C GLY A 283 -13.16 9.66 -5.41
N LEU A 284 -12.16 10.41 -4.95
CA LEU A 284 -11.46 11.39 -5.80
C LEU A 284 -10.50 10.73 -6.78
N GLU A 285 -9.84 9.62 -6.43
CA GLU A 285 -9.05 8.84 -7.39
C GLU A 285 -9.93 8.28 -8.52
N VAL A 286 -11.13 7.79 -8.17
CA VAL A 286 -12.13 7.35 -9.16
C VAL A 286 -12.58 8.53 -10.03
N ALA A 287 -12.86 9.70 -9.43
CA ALA A 287 -13.23 10.90 -10.18
C ALA A 287 -12.15 11.29 -11.18
N ALA A 288 -10.87 11.33 -10.77
CA ALA A 288 -9.74 11.60 -11.65
C ALA A 288 -9.62 10.57 -12.78
N SER A 289 -9.78 9.27 -12.46
CA SER A 289 -9.71 8.19 -13.43
C SER A 289 -10.85 8.22 -14.46
N LEU A 290 -12.06 8.60 -14.04
CA LEU A 290 -13.20 8.76 -14.94
C LEU A 290 -13.05 10.01 -15.82
N ARG A 291 -12.47 11.10 -15.29
CA ARG A 291 -12.10 12.26 -16.11
C ARG A 291 -11.05 11.92 -17.16
N ALA A 292 -10.08 11.07 -16.85
CA ALA A 292 -9.10 10.58 -17.84
C ALA A 292 -9.74 9.74 -18.96
N ARG A 293 -11.00 9.32 -18.81
CA ARG A 293 -11.83 8.64 -19.82
C ARG A 293 -12.83 9.59 -20.50
N ASP A 294 -12.67 10.91 -20.35
CA ASP A 294 -13.54 11.95 -20.92
C ASP A 294 -15.00 11.89 -20.44
N ILE A 295 -15.25 11.32 -19.24
CA ILE A 295 -16.57 11.28 -18.62
C ILE A 295 -16.79 12.58 -17.81
N GLU A 296 -17.96 13.20 -17.93
CA GLU A 296 -18.40 14.28 -17.06
C GLU A 296 -18.60 13.73 -15.63
N VAL A 297 -17.95 14.33 -14.62
CA VAL A 297 -17.95 13.82 -13.25
C VAL A 297 -18.48 14.84 -12.27
N HIS A 298 -19.48 14.44 -11.50
CA HIS A 298 -20.02 15.16 -10.35
C HIS A 298 -19.64 14.41 -9.06
N VAL A 299 -19.05 15.11 -8.09
CA VAL A 299 -18.73 14.57 -6.76
C VAL A 299 -19.69 15.14 -5.74
N VAL A 300 -20.39 14.26 -5.01
CA VAL A 300 -21.35 14.65 -3.95
C VAL A 300 -20.81 14.21 -2.61
N ALA A 301 -20.66 15.12 -1.66
CA ALA A 301 -20.15 14.81 -0.33
C ALA A 301 -20.75 15.70 0.76
N PRO A 302 -20.95 15.18 1.99
CA PRO A 302 -21.48 15.96 3.11
C PRO A 302 -20.50 16.96 3.71
N ASP A 303 -19.20 16.78 3.41
CA ASP A 303 -18.15 17.61 3.96
C ASP A 303 -18.11 18.98 3.25
N THR A 304 -17.58 20.02 3.92
CA THR A 304 -17.38 21.36 3.34
C THR A 304 -16.21 21.38 2.38
N ARG A 305 -15.23 20.50 2.57
CA ARG A 305 -14.03 20.33 1.74
C ARG A 305 -13.66 18.87 1.59
N PRO A 306 -13.10 18.47 0.45
CA PRO A 306 -12.54 17.13 0.29
C PRO A 306 -11.43 16.85 1.32
N MET A 307 -11.45 15.65 1.93
CA MET A 307 -10.37 15.13 2.80
C MET A 307 -9.96 16.02 3.98
N GLU A 308 -10.73 17.07 4.32
CA GLU A 308 -10.40 18.08 5.34
C GLU A 308 -10.00 17.48 6.69
N ARG A 309 -10.70 16.42 7.13
CA ARG A 309 -10.41 15.76 8.42
C ARG A 309 -9.04 15.13 8.52
N ILE A 310 -8.42 14.77 7.38
CA ILE A 310 -7.12 14.07 7.34
C ILE A 310 -6.02 15.04 6.94
N LEU A 311 -6.27 15.90 5.94
CA LEU A 311 -5.25 16.73 5.34
C LEU A 311 -5.33 18.22 5.71
N GLY A 312 -6.37 18.62 6.46
CA GLY A 312 -6.61 20.02 6.82
C GLY A 312 -7.34 20.81 5.73
N PRO A 313 -7.82 22.03 6.08
CA PRO A 313 -8.65 22.83 5.19
C PRO A 313 -7.88 23.32 3.95
N GLU A 314 -6.63 23.72 4.10
CA GLU A 314 -5.82 24.29 3.01
C GLU A 314 -5.55 23.25 1.92
N MET A 315 -5.20 22.02 2.30
CA MET A 315 -5.02 20.93 1.37
C MET A 315 -6.36 20.49 0.76
N GLY A 316 -7.44 20.54 1.54
CA GLY A 316 -8.80 20.27 1.05
C GLY A 316 -9.22 21.24 -0.04
N ASP A 317 -8.98 22.52 0.15
CA ASP A 317 -9.25 23.57 -0.87
C ASP A 317 -8.38 23.37 -2.11
N PHE A 318 -7.09 23.04 -1.94
CA PHE A 318 -6.19 22.70 -3.06
C PHE A 318 -6.70 21.52 -3.88
N VAL A 319 -7.04 20.41 -3.22
CA VAL A 319 -7.54 19.21 -3.91
C VAL A 319 -8.85 19.49 -4.62
N ARG A 320 -9.74 20.29 -4.04
CA ARG A 320 -10.96 20.73 -4.71
C ARG A 320 -10.61 21.51 -5.99
N SER A 321 -9.77 22.53 -5.90
CA SER A 321 -9.36 23.35 -7.04
C SER A 321 -8.71 22.51 -8.14
N LEU A 322 -7.81 21.58 -7.77
CA LEU A 322 -7.15 20.65 -8.71
C LEU A 322 -8.17 19.83 -9.51
N HIS A 323 -9.20 19.31 -8.85
CA HIS A 323 -10.24 18.54 -9.53
C HIS A 323 -11.15 19.41 -10.38
N GLU A 324 -11.50 20.63 -9.93
CA GLU A 324 -12.28 21.62 -10.68
C GLU A 324 -11.52 22.06 -11.94
N GLU A 325 -10.20 22.27 -11.89
CA GLU A 325 -9.33 22.54 -13.06
C GLU A 325 -9.44 21.44 -14.13
N HIS A 326 -9.69 20.19 -13.70
CA HIS A 326 -9.89 19.05 -14.60
C HIS A 326 -11.36 18.79 -14.94
N GLY A 327 -12.26 19.72 -14.61
CA GLY A 327 -13.67 19.68 -14.98
C GLY A 327 -14.54 18.77 -14.11
N VAL A 328 -14.15 18.49 -12.88
CA VAL A 328 -15.01 17.87 -11.87
C VAL A 328 -15.92 18.94 -11.27
N VAL A 329 -17.21 18.62 -11.11
CA VAL A 329 -18.18 19.48 -10.44
C VAL A 329 -18.48 18.97 -9.05
N PHE A 330 -18.24 19.78 -8.02
CA PHE A 330 -18.52 19.41 -6.64
C PHE A 330 -19.91 19.88 -6.18
N HIS A 331 -20.59 19.01 -5.44
CA HIS A 331 -21.80 19.25 -4.67
C HIS A 331 -21.48 18.90 -3.21
N LEU A 332 -20.82 19.83 -2.54
CA LEU A 332 -20.43 19.71 -1.12
C LEU A 332 -21.59 20.10 -0.21
N GLU A 333 -21.47 19.72 1.06
CA GLU A 333 -22.52 19.90 2.09
C GLU A 333 -23.86 19.26 1.71
N ASP A 334 -23.82 18.25 0.81
CA ASP A 334 -25.01 17.53 0.35
C ASP A 334 -24.76 16.02 0.26
N THR A 335 -25.83 15.26 0.19
CA THR A 335 -25.77 13.79 0.05
C THR A 335 -26.86 13.31 -0.89
N ALA A 336 -26.64 12.12 -1.48
CA ALA A 336 -27.70 11.45 -2.22
C ALA A 336 -28.81 10.96 -1.28
N SER A 337 -30.06 11.18 -1.66
CA SER A 337 -31.25 10.71 -0.95
C SER A 337 -31.93 9.51 -1.59
N ALA A 338 -31.83 9.38 -2.91
CA ALA A 338 -32.32 8.24 -3.70
C ALA A 338 -31.65 8.20 -5.06
N ILE A 339 -31.63 7.03 -5.67
CA ILE A 339 -31.25 6.82 -7.08
C ILE A 339 -32.45 6.22 -7.81
N ASP A 340 -32.93 6.89 -8.86
CA ASP A 340 -34.12 6.50 -9.62
C ASP A 340 -33.79 6.46 -11.11
N GLY A 341 -33.53 5.27 -11.65
CA GLY A 341 -32.97 5.11 -12.97
C GLY A 341 -31.65 5.89 -13.09
N LYS A 342 -31.56 6.81 -14.06
CA LYS A 342 -30.36 7.65 -14.24
C LYS A 342 -30.33 8.92 -13.37
N GLN A 343 -31.27 9.06 -12.44
CA GLN A 343 -31.38 10.28 -11.62
C GLN A 343 -30.89 10.03 -10.21
N VAL A 344 -29.87 10.76 -9.78
CA VAL A 344 -29.42 10.84 -8.39
C VAL A 344 -30.05 12.06 -7.74
N LYS A 345 -31.01 11.81 -6.82
CA LYS A 345 -31.71 12.85 -6.07
C LYS A 345 -30.85 13.29 -4.89
N LEU A 346 -30.65 14.58 -4.73
CA LEU A 346 -29.88 15.15 -3.62
C LEU A 346 -30.79 15.50 -2.44
N LYS A 347 -30.26 15.44 -1.22
CA LYS A 347 -31.00 15.75 -0.01
C LYS A 347 -31.28 17.26 0.12
N GLY A 348 -30.35 18.11 -0.33
CA GLY A 348 -30.52 19.58 -0.38
C GLY A 348 -31.46 20.05 -1.48
N GLY A 349 -31.98 19.13 -2.30
CA GLY A 349 -32.81 19.43 -3.48
C GLY A 349 -32.01 19.35 -4.77
N GLY A 350 -32.70 19.17 -5.87
CA GLY A 350 -32.07 18.97 -7.17
C GLY A 350 -31.84 17.51 -7.51
N THR A 351 -31.42 17.29 -8.75
CA THR A 351 -31.21 15.96 -9.33
C THR A 351 -30.06 16.02 -10.32
N LEU A 352 -29.17 15.05 -10.25
CA LEU A 352 -28.05 14.85 -11.17
C LEU A 352 -28.37 13.65 -12.08
N GLU A 353 -28.10 13.80 -13.36
CA GLU A 353 -28.15 12.65 -14.28
C GLU A 353 -26.83 11.87 -14.21
N ALA A 354 -26.91 10.54 -14.10
CA ALA A 354 -25.76 9.65 -14.07
C ALA A 354 -26.01 8.37 -14.87
N ASP A 355 -25.12 8.05 -15.78
CA ASP A 355 -25.05 6.75 -16.45
C ASP A 355 -24.29 5.74 -15.57
N LEU A 356 -23.45 6.24 -14.68
CA LEU A 356 -22.58 5.50 -13.76
C LEU A 356 -22.56 6.21 -12.40
N VAL A 357 -22.77 5.45 -11.33
CA VAL A 357 -22.62 5.96 -9.95
C VAL A 357 -21.55 5.11 -9.25
N VAL A 358 -20.59 5.76 -8.58
CA VAL A 358 -19.59 5.06 -7.76
C VAL A 358 -19.64 5.60 -6.33
N ALA A 359 -19.92 4.71 -5.37
CA ALA A 359 -19.96 5.05 -3.95
C ALA A 359 -18.61 4.80 -3.28
N GLY A 360 -17.92 5.90 -2.92
CA GLY A 360 -16.65 5.94 -2.20
C GLY A 360 -16.79 6.59 -0.81
N ILE A 361 -17.78 6.15 -0.02
CA ILE A 361 -18.16 6.76 1.27
C ILE A 361 -17.48 6.13 2.50
N GLY A 362 -16.38 5.41 2.28
CA GLY A 362 -15.62 4.72 3.32
C GLY A 362 -15.83 3.22 3.32
N VAL A 363 -15.14 2.57 4.25
CA VAL A 363 -15.12 1.12 4.45
C VAL A 363 -15.36 0.76 5.91
N ARG A 364 -15.77 -0.47 6.17
CA ARG A 364 -15.83 -1.05 7.51
C ARG A 364 -14.99 -2.32 7.59
N PRO A 365 -14.28 -2.59 8.70
CA PRO A 365 -13.51 -3.82 8.85
C PRO A 365 -14.44 -5.04 8.88
N ARG A 366 -14.00 -6.15 8.25
CA ARG A 366 -14.75 -7.41 8.24
C ARG A 366 -14.47 -8.21 9.51
N THR A 367 -15.09 -7.81 10.62
CA THR A 367 -14.82 -8.38 11.95
C THR A 367 -15.74 -9.53 12.35
N GLU A 368 -16.78 -9.82 11.61
CA GLU A 368 -17.87 -10.71 12.01
C GLU A 368 -17.41 -12.14 12.35
N ILE A 369 -16.41 -12.66 11.59
CA ILE A 369 -15.87 -14.00 11.88
C ILE A 369 -15.01 -14.00 13.15
N ALA A 370 -14.32 -12.91 13.44
CA ALA A 370 -13.52 -12.74 14.65
C ALA A 370 -14.43 -12.60 15.89
N GLU A 371 -15.51 -11.81 15.79
CA GLU A 371 -16.51 -11.65 16.84
C GLU A 371 -17.17 -12.97 17.19
N ARG A 372 -17.62 -13.75 16.18
CA ARG A 372 -18.20 -15.08 16.40
C ARG A 372 -17.22 -16.09 17.00
N ALA A 373 -15.92 -15.90 16.74
CA ALA A 373 -14.85 -16.70 17.35
C ALA A 373 -14.52 -16.29 18.80
N GLY A 374 -15.16 -15.23 19.32
CA GLY A 374 -14.91 -14.70 20.67
C GLY A 374 -13.61 -13.93 20.80
N LEU A 375 -13.05 -13.41 19.69
CA LEU A 375 -11.88 -12.54 19.73
C LEU A 375 -12.26 -11.11 20.15
N ASN A 376 -11.35 -10.41 20.78
CA ASN A 376 -11.57 -9.01 21.18
C ASN A 376 -11.63 -8.10 19.93
N VAL A 377 -12.73 -7.36 19.80
CA VAL A 377 -12.99 -6.45 18.69
C VAL A 377 -13.41 -5.07 19.22
N ASP A 378 -12.80 -4.02 18.69
CA ASP A 378 -13.22 -2.63 18.83
C ASP A 378 -12.82 -1.86 17.57
N ARG A 379 -13.77 -1.61 16.68
CA ARG A 379 -13.54 -0.99 15.35
C ARG A 379 -12.44 -1.68 14.53
N GLY A 380 -12.18 -2.95 14.79
CA GLY A 380 -11.16 -3.83 14.23
C GLY A 380 -10.82 -4.93 15.23
N VAL A 381 -10.10 -5.95 14.81
CA VAL A 381 -9.61 -7.01 15.70
C VAL A 381 -8.46 -6.46 16.52
N ILE A 382 -8.61 -6.46 17.85
CA ILE A 382 -7.57 -5.99 18.77
C ILE A 382 -6.42 -7.00 18.77
N VAL A 383 -5.21 -6.51 18.51
CA VAL A 383 -3.98 -7.29 18.55
C VAL A 383 -2.97 -6.64 19.51
N ASN A 384 -2.04 -7.45 19.99
CA ASN A 384 -0.88 -6.95 20.74
C ASN A 384 0.22 -6.42 19.79
N GLY A 385 1.34 -5.93 20.33
CA GLY A 385 2.45 -5.43 19.54
C GLY A 385 3.10 -6.48 18.60
N HIS A 386 2.78 -7.76 18.75
CA HIS A 386 3.23 -8.84 17.88
C HIS A 386 2.17 -9.24 16.84
N LEU A 387 1.10 -8.46 16.68
CA LEU A 387 -0.06 -8.71 15.82
C LEU A 387 -0.84 -9.98 16.21
N GLU A 388 -0.67 -10.51 17.43
CA GLU A 388 -1.42 -11.64 17.95
C GLU A 388 -2.71 -11.18 18.62
N THR A 389 -3.81 -11.86 18.37
CA THR A 389 -5.14 -11.56 18.93
C THR A 389 -5.25 -12.01 20.39
N SER A 390 -6.46 -11.90 20.97
CA SER A 390 -6.76 -12.41 22.31
C SER A 390 -6.70 -13.95 22.40
N ALA A 391 -6.71 -14.68 21.28
CA ALA A 391 -6.57 -16.13 21.22
C ALA A 391 -5.16 -16.51 20.74
N PRO A 392 -4.39 -17.29 21.53
CA PRO A 392 -3.03 -17.69 21.17
C PRO A 392 -2.93 -18.44 19.85
N GLY A 393 -1.99 -18.01 18.98
CA GLY A 393 -1.76 -18.60 17.67
C GLY A 393 -2.68 -18.07 16.57
N ILE A 394 -3.57 -17.12 16.88
CA ILE A 394 -4.38 -16.38 15.91
C ILE A 394 -3.86 -14.94 15.82
N PHE A 395 -3.51 -14.50 14.63
CA PHE A 395 -2.96 -13.18 14.32
C PHE A 395 -3.94 -12.40 13.44
N ALA A 396 -3.82 -11.06 13.44
CA ALA A 396 -4.54 -10.24 12.48
C ALA A 396 -3.62 -9.16 11.90
N ALA A 397 -3.78 -8.87 10.60
CA ALA A 397 -2.96 -7.90 9.88
C ALA A 397 -3.76 -7.17 8.78
N GLY A 398 -3.36 -5.95 8.45
CA GLY A 398 -4.00 -5.08 7.48
C GLY A 398 -5.21 -4.35 8.05
N ASP A 399 -6.13 -3.92 7.20
CA ASP A 399 -7.25 -3.03 7.55
C ASP A 399 -8.15 -3.55 8.68
N ILE A 400 -8.11 -4.85 8.98
CA ILE A 400 -8.86 -5.45 10.07
C ILE A 400 -8.18 -5.27 11.43
N ALA A 401 -6.84 -5.14 11.47
CA ALA A 401 -6.07 -5.12 12.70
C ALA A 401 -6.11 -3.76 13.39
N ARG A 402 -6.36 -3.77 14.71
CA ARG A 402 -6.19 -2.61 15.57
C ARG A 402 -5.06 -2.90 16.56
N TRP A 403 -3.95 -2.18 16.41
CA TRP A 403 -2.71 -2.46 17.12
C TRP A 403 -2.24 -1.28 17.97
N PRO A 404 -1.42 -1.53 19.03
CA PRO A 404 -0.80 -0.45 19.80
C PRO A 404 0.31 0.19 18.96
N ASP A 405 0.05 1.42 18.49
CA ASP A 405 1.02 2.19 17.73
C ASP A 405 2.03 2.87 18.67
N PRO A 406 3.33 2.55 18.55
CA PRO A 406 4.34 3.15 19.43
C PRO A 406 4.58 4.63 19.16
N HIS A 407 4.20 5.15 17.98
CA HIS A 407 4.41 6.56 17.62
C HIS A 407 3.36 7.46 18.24
N SER A 408 2.09 7.09 18.21
CA SER A 408 1.01 7.86 18.84
C SER A 408 0.78 7.49 20.30
N GLY A 409 1.19 6.27 20.71
CA GLY A 409 0.86 5.69 22.02
C GLY A 409 -0.57 5.21 22.13
N GLU A 410 -1.32 5.19 21.05
CA GLU A 410 -2.73 4.80 20.98
C GLU A 410 -2.91 3.47 20.23
N ASN A 411 -4.06 2.83 20.42
CA ASN A 411 -4.46 1.71 19.55
C ASN A 411 -5.08 2.28 18.29
N ILE A 412 -4.41 2.12 17.16
CA ILE A 412 -4.87 2.63 15.85
C ILE A 412 -5.26 1.50 14.89
N ARG A 413 -6.05 1.84 13.90
CA ARG A 413 -6.41 1.02 12.75
C ARG A 413 -6.39 1.91 11.50
N VAL A 414 -5.68 1.52 10.48
CA VAL A 414 -5.60 2.25 9.21
C VAL A 414 -5.88 1.33 8.02
N GLU A 415 -6.35 1.89 6.93
CA GLU A 415 -6.63 1.19 5.67
C GLU A 415 -5.55 1.55 4.63
N HIS A 416 -4.29 1.30 4.98
CA HIS A 416 -3.14 1.67 4.14
C HIS A 416 -2.49 0.43 3.54
N TRP A 417 -2.28 0.44 2.23
CA TRP A 417 -1.69 -0.67 1.47
C TRP A 417 -0.34 -1.09 2.04
N VAL A 418 0.59 -0.14 2.19
CA VAL A 418 1.95 -0.40 2.68
C VAL A 418 1.95 -0.91 4.12
N VAL A 419 1.10 -0.36 4.98
CA VAL A 419 0.96 -0.84 6.37
C VAL A 419 0.45 -2.28 6.39
N ALA A 420 -0.54 -2.61 5.57
CA ALA A 420 -1.07 -3.96 5.48
C ALA A 420 -0.01 -4.97 5.05
N GLU A 421 0.83 -4.64 4.06
CA GLU A 421 1.94 -5.50 3.64
C GLU A 421 3.01 -5.64 4.73
N ARG A 422 3.44 -4.53 5.35
CA ARG A 422 4.42 -4.54 6.45
C ARG A 422 3.91 -5.34 7.67
N GLN A 423 2.62 -5.22 8.00
CA GLN A 423 2.00 -6.06 9.04
C GLN A 423 1.95 -7.54 8.63
N GLY A 424 1.66 -7.84 7.36
CA GLY A 424 1.74 -9.20 6.83
C GLY A 424 3.12 -9.82 7.00
N GLN A 425 4.18 -9.07 6.67
CA GLN A 425 5.59 -9.48 6.87
C GLN A 425 5.91 -9.74 8.35
N ALA A 426 5.50 -8.83 9.25
CA ALA A 426 5.72 -8.98 10.69
C ALA A 426 4.91 -10.16 11.27
N ALA A 427 3.66 -10.33 10.85
CA ALA A 427 2.83 -11.46 11.27
C ALA A 427 3.42 -12.80 10.82
N ALA A 428 4.01 -12.88 9.62
CA ALA A 428 4.70 -14.07 9.15
C ALA A 428 5.82 -14.51 10.12
N LEU A 429 6.68 -13.57 10.53
CA LEU A 429 7.74 -13.82 11.50
C LEU A 429 7.17 -14.25 12.86
N ASN A 430 6.14 -13.57 13.34
CA ASN A 430 5.53 -13.83 14.64
C ASN A 430 4.77 -15.16 14.67
N MET A 431 4.14 -15.59 13.58
CA MET A 431 3.57 -16.93 13.44
C MET A 431 4.63 -18.04 13.53
N LEU A 432 5.87 -17.74 13.12
CA LEU A 432 7.01 -18.62 13.29
C LEU A 432 7.63 -18.57 14.71
N GLY A 433 7.23 -17.62 15.55
CA GLY A 433 7.63 -17.49 16.95
C GLY A 433 8.74 -16.46 17.23
N HIS A 434 9.07 -15.57 16.28
CA HIS A 434 10.15 -14.57 16.46
C HIS A 434 9.83 -13.47 17.47
N ARG A 435 8.53 -13.22 17.75
CA ARG A 435 8.07 -12.21 18.72
C ARG A 435 8.61 -10.79 18.48
N GLU A 436 8.66 -10.41 17.23
CA GLU A 436 9.05 -9.06 16.85
C GLU A 436 7.87 -8.09 17.00
N LYS A 437 8.10 -6.96 17.66
CA LYS A 437 7.07 -5.92 17.77
C LYS A 437 6.93 -5.19 16.43
N PHE A 438 5.70 -5.01 15.99
CA PHE A 438 5.41 -4.15 14.85
C PHE A 438 5.53 -2.69 15.26
N SER A 439 6.51 -2.01 14.68
CA SER A 439 6.84 -0.59 14.91
C SER A 439 6.89 0.22 13.62
N GLY A 440 6.30 -0.30 12.54
CA GLY A 440 6.31 0.40 11.26
C GLY A 440 5.51 1.70 11.32
N VAL A 441 6.14 2.81 10.92
CA VAL A 441 5.44 4.10 10.76
C VAL A 441 4.37 3.94 9.68
N PRO A 442 3.10 4.33 9.93
CA PRO A 442 2.09 4.33 8.90
C PRO A 442 2.51 5.20 7.70
N PHE A 443 2.29 4.68 6.52
CA PHE A 443 2.53 5.38 5.27
C PHE A 443 1.45 5.02 4.25
N PHE A 444 0.96 6.02 3.53
CA PHE A 444 0.19 5.84 2.31
C PHE A 444 0.46 6.98 1.34
N TRP A 445 0.05 6.75 0.10
CA TRP A 445 -0.01 7.80 -0.93
C TRP A 445 -1.37 7.81 -1.60
N SER A 446 -1.73 8.95 -2.12
CA SER A 446 -2.84 9.11 -3.06
C SER A 446 -2.35 9.88 -4.28
N GLN A 447 -2.93 9.62 -5.43
CA GLN A 447 -2.55 10.31 -6.65
C GLN A 447 -3.78 10.87 -7.34
N HIS A 448 -3.73 12.17 -7.61
CA HIS A 448 -4.77 12.92 -8.29
C HIS A 448 -4.17 13.54 -9.55
N TYR A 449 -4.48 12.96 -10.73
CA TYR A 449 -3.86 13.29 -12.01
C TYR A 449 -2.35 13.05 -11.97
N ASP A 450 -1.53 14.12 -12.05
CA ASP A 450 -0.07 14.10 -11.96
C ASP A 450 0.47 14.44 -10.56
N ILE A 451 -0.41 14.71 -9.59
CA ILE A 451 -0.04 15.15 -8.25
C ILE A 451 -0.10 14.00 -7.24
N PRO A 452 1.05 13.52 -6.73
CA PRO A 452 1.09 12.60 -5.60
C PRO A 452 0.93 13.37 -4.29
N ILE A 453 0.17 12.81 -3.37
CA ILE A 453 0.11 13.24 -1.98
C ILE A 453 0.64 12.08 -1.14
N ASN A 454 1.79 12.25 -0.53
CA ASN A 454 2.36 11.31 0.43
C ASN A 454 1.93 11.67 1.85
N TYR A 455 1.68 10.65 2.69
CA TYR A 455 1.30 10.83 4.08
C TYR A 455 2.04 9.83 4.96
N VAL A 456 2.80 10.34 5.94
CA VAL A 456 3.63 9.58 6.89
C VAL A 456 3.10 9.80 8.29
N GLY A 457 3.00 8.75 9.09
CA GLY A 457 2.48 8.81 10.46
C GLY A 457 0.97 8.63 10.53
N HIS A 458 0.38 8.99 11.67
CA HIS A 458 -1.06 8.92 11.92
C HIS A 458 -1.49 10.10 12.79
N GLY A 459 -2.13 11.08 12.17
CA GLY A 459 -2.54 12.32 12.82
C GLY A 459 -4.05 12.36 13.09
N GLU A 460 -4.51 11.76 14.19
CA GLU A 460 -5.85 12.00 14.71
C GLU A 460 -5.82 13.09 15.78
N ASN A 461 -6.86 13.93 15.81
CA ASN A 461 -7.05 14.97 16.84
C ASN A 461 -5.82 15.89 16.98
N TRP A 462 -5.20 16.28 15.87
CA TRP A 462 -4.17 17.30 15.86
C TRP A 462 -4.73 18.68 16.21
N ASP A 463 -3.92 19.53 16.85
CA ASP A 463 -4.31 20.87 17.33
C ASP A 463 -3.55 21.99 16.61
N GLU A 464 -2.49 21.65 15.85
CA GLU A 464 -1.67 22.58 15.07
C GLU A 464 -1.35 21.97 13.69
N LEU A 465 -1.50 22.78 12.65
CA LEU A 465 -1.03 22.48 11.30
C LEU A 465 0.06 23.49 10.91
N ALA A 466 1.28 23.00 10.72
CA ALA A 466 2.39 23.81 10.22
C ALA A 466 2.64 23.49 8.75
N ILE A 467 2.60 24.51 7.90
CA ILE A 467 2.80 24.39 6.45
C ILE A 467 4.15 25.00 6.09
N GLU A 468 4.95 24.27 5.34
CA GLU A 468 6.24 24.68 4.78
C GLU A 468 6.18 24.56 3.27
N GLY A 469 6.65 25.59 2.55
CA GLY A 469 6.52 25.69 1.10
C GLY A 469 5.20 26.31 0.67
N ASP A 470 4.73 25.98 -0.53
CA ASP A 470 3.51 26.53 -1.12
C ASP A 470 2.66 25.42 -1.74
N ILE A 471 1.45 25.23 -1.20
CA ILE A 471 0.50 24.21 -1.67
C ILE A 471 0.06 24.51 -3.11
N ALA A 472 -0.18 25.79 -3.43
CA ALA A 472 -0.64 26.20 -4.76
C ALA A 472 0.47 25.99 -5.82
N ALA A 473 1.74 26.16 -5.41
CA ALA A 473 2.90 25.84 -6.26
C ALA A 473 3.19 24.33 -6.34
N ARG A 474 2.40 23.48 -5.64
CA ARG A 474 2.57 22.03 -5.60
C ARG A 474 3.92 21.59 -5.00
N ASP A 475 4.46 22.37 -4.08
CA ASP A 475 5.74 22.14 -3.42
C ASP A 475 5.59 22.45 -1.93
N CYS A 476 5.15 21.47 -1.13
CA CYS A 476 4.82 21.70 0.27
C CYS A 476 5.01 20.48 1.16
N LEU A 477 5.19 20.77 2.46
CA LEU A 477 5.20 19.83 3.55
C LEU A 477 4.28 20.34 4.65
N LEU A 478 3.32 19.51 5.07
CA LEU A 478 2.36 19.79 6.13
C LEU A 478 2.70 18.93 7.33
N ARG A 479 2.89 19.54 8.52
CA ARG A 479 3.12 18.81 9.77
C ARG A 479 1.89 18.94 10.67
N PHE A 480 1.26 17.81 10.95
CA PHE A 480 0.14 17.69 11.86
C PHE A 480 0.66 17.45 13.26
N LYS A 481 0.43 18.36 14.18
CA LYS A 481 0.98 18.30 15.54
C LYS A 481 -0.13 18.21 16.57
N ARG A 482 0.20 17.58 17.69
CA ARG A 482 -0.63 17.59 18.92
C ARG A 482 0.28 17.84 20.11
N ASN A 483 -0.02 18.90 20.89
CA ASN A 483 0.82 19.33 22.02
C ASN A 483 2.29 19.54 21.62
N GLY A 484 2.55 20.11 20.43
CA GLY A 484 3.88 20.36 19.90
C GLY A 484 4.61 19.14 19.28
N ARG A 485 4.06 17.92 19.43
CA ARG A 485 4.62 16.70 18.83
C ARG A 485 4.05 16.47 17.44
N VAL A 486 4.92 16.19 16.47
CA VAL A 486 4.51 15.80 15.10
C VAL A 486 3.94 14.39 15.13
N LEU A 487 2.68 14.25 14.73
CA LEU A 487 1.98 12.95 14.61
C LEU A 487 2.00 12.43 13.19
N ALA A 488 1.92 13.34 12.21
CA ALA A 488 1.92 12.97 10.80
C ALA A 488 2.50 14.10 9.95
N VAL A 489 2.90 13.74 8.74
CA VAL A 489 3.41 14.67 7.72
C VAL A 489 2.76 14.31 6.38
N ALA A 490 2.16 15.31 5.71
CA ALA A 490 1.76 15.19 4.31
C ALA A 490 2.69 15.97 3.41
N SER A 491 2.90 15.53 2.17
CA SER A 491 3.77 16.24 1.23
C SER A 491 3.30 16.13 -0.22
N ILE A 492 3.62 17.16 -0.99
CA ILE A 492 3.54 17.18 -2.45
C ILE A 492 4.94 17.49 -2.97
N PHE A 493 5.52 16.62 -3.79
CA PHE A 493 6.87 16.72 -4.39
C PHE A 493 8.01 17.03 -3.42
N ARG A 494 7.86 16.63 -2.13
CA ARG A 494 8.86 16.69 -1.05
C ARG A 494 9.20 15.28 -0.57
N ASP A 495 9.62 14.42 -1.51
CA ASP A 495 9.79 12.99 -1.25
C ASP A 495 10.92 12.69 -0.24
N VAL A 496 12.02 13.43 -0.31
CA VAL A 496 13.15 13.25 0.61
C VAL A 496 12.76 13.66 2.02
N GLU A 497 12.06 14.78 2.19
CA GLU A 497 11.56 15.25 3.47
C GLU A 497 10.49 14.31 4.05
N SER A 498 9.66 13.71 3.19
CA SER A 498 8.72 12.65 3.57
C SER A 498 9.45 11.43 4.14
N LEU A 499 10.51 10.96 3.46
CA LEU A 499 11.36 9.88 3.93
C LEU A 499 12.09 10.23 5.24
N GLN A 500 12.59 11.45 5.37
CA GLN A 500 13.23 11.94 6.60
C GLN A 500 12.25 11.96 7.76
N ALA A 501 11.00 12.34 7.53
CA ALA A 501 9.95 12.29 8.55
C ALA A 501 9.70 10.84 9.03
N GLU A 502 9.62 9.86 8.11
CA GLU A 502 9.49 8.44 8.48
C GLU A 502 10.67 7.99 9.35
N VAL A 503 11.91 8.30 8.94
CA VAL A 503 13.12 7.95 9.67
C VAL A 503 13.18 8.60 11.05
N SER A 504 12.77 9.87 11.16
CA SER A 504 12.71 10.56 12.45
C SER A 504 11.73 9.87 13.40
N MET A 505 10.52 9.58 12.94
CA MET A 505 9.52 8.88 13.74
C MET A 505 9.99 7.48 14.17
N GLU A 506 10.69 6.75 13.29
CA GLU A 506 11.27 5.44 13.65
C GLU A 506 12.32 5.53 14.75
N ARG A 507 13.14 6.58 14.73
CA ARG A 507 14.20 6.80 15.74
C ARG A 507 13.65 7.23 17.08
N ASP A 508 12.58 8.01 17.11
CA ASP A 508 11.93 8.48 18.35
C ASP A 508 11.39 7.35 19.22
N ILE A 509 11.13 6.16 18.62
CA ILE A 509 10.71 4.96 19.37
C ILE A 509 11.92 4.23 19.99
N SER A 510 13.09 4.37 19.39
CA SER A 510 14.30 3.63 19.77
C SER A 510 15.03 4.28 20.94
N THR A 511 14.61 5.47 21.36
CA THR A 511 15.10 6.21 22.53
C THR A 511 14.14 6.14 23.70
#